data_cba1468b11a35c89185fb7f782b84366
#
_entry.id   cba1468b11a35c89185fb7f782b84366
#
_cell.length_a   1.000
_cell.length_b   1.000
_cell.length_c   1.000
_cell.angle_alpha   90.00
_cell.angle_beta   90.00
_cell.angle_gamma   90.00
#
_symmetry.space_group_name_H-M   'P 1'
#
loop_
_entity.id
_entity.type
_entity.pdbx_description
1 polymer ?
#
loop_
_entity_poly.entity_id
_entity_poly.type
_entity_poly.pdbx_seq_one_letter_code
_entity_poly.pdbx_strand_id
1 'polypeptide(L)'
;MSQNPQNCLCSFCSGGFSIRRNGIGDLKSLFQNGRITNPSELMIIVFCILFTTISAFGQNTKQLSVQDCIEMALENNIELKNSQLEIDKARATKNEARAEYFPSISAQALTYNAVHPLLSFGIDDIDNAQLRQMLYTFYAEYGQQFGLQKEYEYAQNGVVLNAVATEPVYVGGRIRNGNKLAKLGIEAAETQAKVKEDAVRLQTESLYWQIVALEEKIATLDQLDRLLDTLDKDLAGAIEAGLAMPTDQFKLKVKQNENQLNRKKLTDGITLLKMALAQSIGADWQTLSLTDTLGVETDPTTYFHTASDAVASRNETQLLDLSIQAEKLKKKMTLGEALPSLLVGGSASYHTILENSKPNALVFAMLRVPLTDWHKTAFRLKKHDLDTEAAENTRRDLTEKMEMQTNQAWFNLEQSWLRITMAQTALNDAEANLKITSDYYEAGLVALSDVLEAQTMLKQSRDELTDSRVEYRINLVSYRQLTGD
;
A
#
# COMPACT_ATOMS: atom_id res chain seq x y z
N MET A 1 16.45 24.88 35.02
CA MET A 1 17.86 24.54 34.87
C MET A 1 17.98 23.87 33.50
N SER A 2 18.25 24.67 32.43
CA SER A 2 19.57 24.96 31.82
C SER A 2 20.25 23.65 31.38
N GLN A 3 20.49 23.38 30.15
CA GLN A 3 21.15 24.13 29.08
C GLN A 3 20.98 23.45 27.71
N ASN A 4 21.05 24.24 26.68
CA ASN A 4 20.95 23.99 25.27
C ASN A 4 22.24 23.40 24.67
N PRO A 5 22.15 22.67 23.58
CA PRO A 5 23.28 22.11 22.84
C PRO A 5 23.61 22.89 21.57
N GLN A 6 24.82 22.77 21.14
CA GLN A 6 25.26 23.23 19.82
C GLN A 6 25.81 22.07 18.98
N ASN A 7 25.54 22.18 17.65
CA ASN A 7 26.33 21.73 16.52
C ASN A 7 26.30 20.25 16.10
N CYS A 8 25.64 20.02 14.96
CA CYS A 8 26.23 19.19 13.90
C CYS A 8 25.99 19.83 12.54
N LEU A 9 27.04 20.41 11.98
CA LEU A 9 27.17 20.74 10.57
C LEU A 9 27.28 19.45 9.78
N CYS A 10 26.45 19.28 8.75
CA CYS A 10 26.73 18.37 7.64
C CYS A 10 26.69 19.14 6.32
N SER A 11 27.85 19.26 5.76
CA SER A 11 28.22 19.65 4.41
C SER A 11 27.57 18.70 3.41
N PHE A 12 26.83 19.24 2.44
CA PHE A 12 26.74 18.69 1.07
C PHE A 12 26.22 19.77 0.12
N CYS A 13 27.13 20.41 -0.59
CA CYS A 13 26.84 21.15 -1.79
C CYS A 13 27.89 20.78 -2.83
N SER A 14 27.53 19.96 -3.80
CA SER A 14 28.20 19.92 -5.10
C SER A 14 27.19 19.45 -6.15
N GLY A 15 26.63 20.42 -6.86
CA GLY A 15 25.79 20.24 -8.04
C GLY A 15 25.85 21.54 -8.84
N GLY A 16 26.78 21.61 -9.78
CA GLY A 16 27.05 22.80 -10.56
C GLY A 16 25.88 23.23 -11.41
N PHE A 17 25.42 24.45 -11.23
CA PHE A 17 24.55 25.15 -12.15
C PHE A 17 25.40 26.15 -12.96
N SER A 18 25.57 25.85 -14.24
CA SER A 18 26.20 26.74 -15.21
C SER A 18 25.21 27.83 -15.61
N ILE A 19 25.30 28.99 -15.00
CA ILE A 19 24.61 30.19 -15.43
C ILE A 19 25.47 30.83 -16.51
N ARG A 20 24.96 30.90 -17.77
CA ARG A 20 25.55 31.64 -18.86
C ARG A 20 25.75 33.11 -18.44
N ARG A 21 27.00 33.55 -18.49
CA ARG A 21 27.45 34.92 -18.28
C ARG A 21 27.05 35.81 -19.49
N ASN A 22 25.86 36.37 -19.50
CA ASN A 22 25.52 37.43 -20.45
C ASN A 22 24.50 38.44 -19.90
N GLY A 23 24.36 38.61 -18.59
CA GLY A 23 23.43 39.59 -18.01
C GLY A 23 24.03 40.58 -17.00
N ILE A 24 25.30 40.41 -16.63
CA ILE A 24 25.94 41.24 -15.57
C ILE A 24 26.77 42.39 -16.12
N GLY A 25 27.01 42.40 -17.44
CA GLY A 25 27.80 43.48 -18.11
C GLY A 25 27.10 44.83 -18.09
N ASP A 26 25.78 44.87 -18.24
CA ASP A 26 25.04 46.14 -18.37
C ASP A 26 24.74 46.82 -17.03
N LEU A 27 24.70 46.12 -15.92
CA LEU A 27 24.49 46.70 -14.60
C LEU A 27 25.73 47.43 -14.07
N LYS A 28 26.95 47.03 -14.45
CA LYS A 28 28.19 47.73 -14.05
C LYS A 28 28.36 49.07 -14.77
N SER A 29 27.83 49.22 -16.01
CA SER A 29 27.89 50.47 -16.75
C SER A 29 26.96 51.57 -16.20
N LEU A 30 25.84 51.15 -15.55
CA LEU A 30 24.92 52.09 -14.91
C LEU A 30 25.43 52.62 -13.56
N PHE A 31 26.29 51.87 -12.87
CA PHE A 31 26.92 52.33 -11.63
C PHE A 31 28.10 53.26 -11.83
N GLN A 32 28.76 53.26 -12.98
CA GLN A 32 29.91 54.11 -13.25
C GLN A 32 29.56 55.53 -13.66
N ASN A 33 28.31 55.82 -14.06
CA ASN A 33 27.88 57.12 -14.58
C ASN A 33 27.15 58.05 -13.60
N GLY A 34 27.21 57.78 -12.28
CA GLY A 34 26.85 58.75 -11.24
C GLY A 34 25.44 59.37 -11.31
N ARG A 35 24.45 58.68 -11.94
CA ARG A 35 23.10 59.25 -12.14
C ARG A 35 22.02 58.78 -11.16
N ILE A 36 22.37 57.98 -10.15
CA ILE A 36 21.40 57.55 -9.11
C ILE A 36 21.92 58.15 -7.77
N THR A 37 21.49 59.36 -7.49
CA THR A 37 21.85 60.06 -6.25
C THR A 37 20.80 60.02 -5.16
N ASN A 38 19.68 59.35 -5.40
CA ASN A 38 18.57 59.33 -4.43
C ASN A 38 18.25 57.90 -3.97
N PRO A 39 18.36 57.57 -2.65
CA PRO A 39 18.08 56.25 -2.11
C PRO A 39 16.63 55.78 -2.33
N SER A 40 15.70 56.71 -2.62
CA SER A 40 14.32 56.41 -2.99
C SER A 40 14.17 55.79 -4.38
N GLU A 41 15.00 56.18 -5.38
CA GLU A 41 14.96 55.59 -6.72
C GLU A 41 15.52 54.15 -6.75
N LEU A 42 16.57 53.89 -5.97
CA LEU A 42 17.11 52.55 -5.81
C LEU A 42 16.10 51.61 -5.16
N MET A 43 15.34 52.09 -4.20
CA MET A 43 14.29 51.36 -3.50
C MET A 43 13.10 51.02 -4.41
N ILE A 44 12.75 51.93 -5.31
CA ILE A 44 11.69 51.72 -6.33
C ILE A 44 12.14 50.70 -7.38
N ILE A 45 13.39 50.73 -7.84
CA ILE A 45 13.93 49.77 -8.82
C ILE A 45 14.01 48.37 -8.18
N VAL A 46 14.47 48.26 -6.94
CA VAL A 46 14.49 46.98 -6.19
C VAL A 46 13.07 46.46 -5.91
N PHE A 47 12.13 47.35 -5.61
CA PHE A 47 10.72 46.99 -5.41
C PHE A 47 10.04 46.54 -6.69
N CYS A 48 10.33 47.19 -7.85
CA CYS A 48 9.86 46.77 -9.17
C CYS A 48 10.46 45.43 -9.60
N ILE A 49 11.76 45.16 -9.33
CA ILE A 49 12.40 43.87 -9.63
C ILE A 49 11.83 42.77 -8.73
N LEU A 50 11.55 43.02 -7.45
CA LEU A 50 10.88 42.10 -6.54
C LEU A 50 9.43 41.82 -6.96
N PHE A 51 8.70 42.82 -7.49
CA PHE A 51 7.32 42.65 -7.94
C PHE A 51 7.21 41.90 -9.27
N THR A 52 8.20 42.01 -10.15
CA THR A 52 8.21 41.28 -11.45
C THR A 52 8.59 39.79 -11.27
N THR A 53 9.29 39.42 -10.19
CA THR A 53 9.60 38.00 -9.91
C THR A 53 8.43 37.24 -9.26
N ILE A 54 7.45 37.92 -8.66
CA ILE A 54 6.25 37.30 -8.04
C ILE A 54 5.19 36.93 -9.08
N SER A 55 5.22 37.55 -10.31
CA SER A 55 4.21 37.31 -11.35
C SER A 55 4.50 36.11 -12.26
N ALA A 56 5.57 35.33 -12.03
CA ALA A 56 5.99 34.23 -12.90
C ALA A 56 5.67 32.82 -12.30
N PHE A 57 4.92 32.74 -11.22
CA PHE A 57 4.24 31.51 -10.85
C PHE A 57 2.94 31.40 -11.67
N GLY A 58 3.06 31.29 -12.99
CA GLY A 58 2.01 30.75 -13.82
C GLY A 58 1.70 29.36 -13.27
N GLN A 59 0.46 29.12 -12.82
CA GLN A 59 -0.04 27.79 -12.55
C GLN A 59 0.12 26.98 -13.84
N ASN A 60 1.21 26.22 -13.95
CA ASN A 60 1.42 25.27 -15.01
C ASN A 60 0.38 24.16 -14.78
N THR A 61 -0.80 24.32 -15.37
CA THR A 61 -1.81 23.25 -15.39
C THR A 61 -1.20 22.06 -16.11
N LYS A 62 -0.98 20.99 -15.37
CA LYS A 62 -0.43 19.76 -15.93
C LYS A 62 -1.57 19.04 -16.63
N GLN A 63 -1.54 19.05 -17.95
CA GLN A 63 -2.47 18.27 -18.77
C GLN A 63 -2.05 16.81 -18.75
N LEU A 64 -2.94 15.93 -18.30
CA LEU A 64 -2.68 14.49 -18.14
C LEU A 64 -3.70 13.67 -18.92
N SER A 65 -3.19 12.68 -19.67
CA SER A 65 -4.01 11.61 -20.22
C SER A 65 -4.28 10.52 -19.16
N VAL A 66 -5.19 9.63 -19.45
CA VAL A 66 -5.46 8.47 -18.58
C VAL A 66 -4.19 7.64 -18.38
N GLN A 67 -3.39 7.47 -19.43
CA GLN A 67 -2.15 6.70 -19.37
C GLN A 67 -1.10 7.38 -18.46
N ASP A 68 -0.94 8.72 -18.58
CA ASP A 68 -0.05 9.46 -17.67
C ASP A 68 -0.47 9.31 -16.20
N CYS A 69 -1.78 9.36 -15.93
CA CYS A 69 -2.31 9.17 -14.58
C CYS A 69 -2.02 7.77 -14.04
N ILE A 70 -2.16 6.73 -14.87
CA ILE A 70 -1.84 5.35 -14.49
C ILE A 70 -0.34 5.22 -14.17
N GLU A 71 0.55 5.72 -15.04
CA GLU A 71 1.99 5.66 -14.81
C GLU A 71 2.40 6.38 -13.53
N MET A 72 1.86 7.58 -13.30
CA MET A 72 2.09 8.32 -12.06
C MET A 72 1.54 7.60 -10.82
N ALA A 73 0.39 6.95 -10.93
CA ALA A 73 -0.18 6.16 -9.83
C ALA A 73 0.70 4.97 -9.49
N LEU A 74 1.20 4.25 -10.50
CA LEU A 74 2.12 3.11 -10.29
C LEU A 74 3.42 3.51 -9.61
N GLU A 75 3.91 4.73 -9.88
CA GLU A 75 5.14 5.24 -9.25
C GLU A 75 4.90 5.81 -7.85
N ASN A 76 3.79 6.50 -7.64
CA ASN A 76 3.59 7.32 -6.44
C ASN A 76 2.62 6.75 -5.41
N ASN A 77 1.76 5.80 -5.78
CA ASN A 77 0.73 5.26 -4.89
C ASN A 77 1.33 4.62 -3.64
N ILE A 78 0.77 4.97 -2.48
CA ILE A 78 1.24 4.51 -1.17
C ILE A 78 1.04 3.00 -0.99
N GLU A 79 -0.04 2.43 -1.54
CA GLU A 79 -0.29 0.98 -1.43
C GLU A 79 0.78 0.17 -2.17
N LEU A 80 1.25 0.66 -3.34
CA LEU A 80 2.32 0.02 -4.09
C LEU A 80 3.67 0.17 -3.41
N LYS A 81 3.96 1.34 -2.83
CA LYS A 81 5.14 1.54 -1.99
C LYS A 81 5.15 0.60 -0.79
N ASN A 82 4.00 0.43 -0.12
CA ASN A 82 3.86 -0.53 0.97
C ASN A 82 4.01 -1.99 0.48
N SER A 83 3.53 -2.31 -0.72
CA SER A 83 3.72 -3.65 -1.31
C SER A 83 5.19 -3.96 -1.55
N GLN A 84 5.98 -2.98 -1.98
CA GLN A 84 7.43 -3.13 -2.10
C GLN A 84 8.10 -3.40 -0.75
N LEU A 85 7.65 -2.74 0.32
CA LEU A 85 8.14 -3.00 1.68
C LEU A 85 7.79 -4.42 2.16
N GLU A 86 6.61 -4.95 1.79
CA GLU A 86 6.25 -6.35 2.12
C GLU A 86 7.14 -7.36 1.34
N ILE A 87 7.51 -7.07 0.10
CA ILE A 87 8.50 -7.87 -0.65
C ILE A 87 9.86 -7.84 0.05
N ASP A 88 10.32 -6.67 0.47
CA ASP A 88 11.61 -6.53 1.16
C ASP A 88 11.60 -7.22 2.53
N LYS A 89 10.47 -7.18 3.25
CA LYS A 89 10.24 -7.93 4.47
C LYS A 89 10.29 -9.46 4.23
N ALA A 90 9.66 -9.95 3.15
CA ALA A 90 9.75 -11.36 2.77
C ALA A 90 11.19 -11.76 2.42
N ARG A 91 11.96 -10.89 1.77
CA ARG A 91 13.40 -11.08 1.51
C ARG A 91 14.21 -11.13 2.81
N ALA A 92 13.90 -10.27 3.78
CA ALA A 92 14.52 -10.30 5.10
C ALA A 92 14.22 -11.62 5.82
N THR A 93 12.97 -12.10 5.80
CA THR A 93 12.57 -13.40 6.36
C THR A 93 13.32 -14.58 5.69
N LYS A 94 13.54 -14.51 4.37
CA LYS A 94 14.37 -15.51 3.69
C LYS A 94 15.81 -15.48 4.15
N ASN A 95 16.39 -14.29 4.37
CA ASN A 95 17.75 -14.15 4.89
C ASN A 95 17.85 -14.66 6.33
N GLU A 96 16.83 -14.40 7.16
CA GLU A 96 16.70 -14.98 8.51
C GLU A 96 16.67 -16.52 8.44
N ALA A 97 15.81 -17.11 7.60
CA ALA A 97 15.77 -18.57 7.40
C ALA A 97 17.10 -19.14 6.88
N ARG A 98 17.86 -18.35 6.09
CA ARG A 98 19.20 -18.74 5.66
C ARG A 98 20.22 -18.66 6.79
N ALA A 99 20.05 -17.71 7.72
CA ALA A 99 20.94 -17.58 8.87
C ALA A 99 20.87 -18.80 9.81
N GLU A 100 19.79 -19.58 9.79
CA GLU A 100 19.69 -20.84 10.52
C GLU A 100 20.69 -21.93 10.06
N TYR A 101 21.35 -21.76 8.91
CA TYR A 101 22.44 -22.62 8.47
C TYR A 101 23.77 -22.32 9.15
N PHE A 102 23.92 -21.21 9.84
CA PHE A 102 25.16 -20.78 10.46
C PHE A 102 25.18 -21.07 11.95
N PRO A 103 26.36 -21.19 12.57
CA PRO A 103 26.49 -21.40 14.00
C PRO A 103 25.80 -20.27 14.80
N SER A 104 25.04 -20.65 15.80
CA SER A 104 24.55 -19.71 16.81
C SER A 104 25.58 -19.61 17.94
N ILE A 105 25.98 -18.38 18.27
CA ILE A 105 26.94 -18.09 19.34
C ILE A 105 26.22 -17.29 20.41
N SER A 106 26.23 -17.78 21.65
CA SER A 106 25.67 -17.08 22.80
C SER A 106 26.69 -17.01 23.93
N ALA A 107 26.70 -15.91 24.67
CA ALA A 107 27.49 -15.73 25.87
C ALA A 107 26.56 -15.37 27.04
N GLN A 108 26.81 -15.98 28.18
CA GLN A 108 26.02 -15.76 29.41
C GLN A 108 26.99 -15.47 30.54
N ALA A 109 26.64 -14.51 31.37
CA ALA A 109 27.32 -14.17 32.61
C ALA A 109 26.31 -14.25 33.76
N LEU A 110 26.60 -15.01 34.77
CA LEU A 110 25.82 -15.14 35.98
C LEU A 110 26.73 -14.78 37.18
N THR A 111 26.29 -13.86 38.00
CA THR A 111 26.84 -13.65 39.33
C THR A 111 25.80 -14.01 40.35
N TYR A 112 26.20 -14.69 41.42
CA TYR A 112 25.28 -15.10 42.50
C TYR A 112 25.94 -14.90 43.85
N ASN A 113 25.08 -14.68 44.85
CA ASN A 113 25.44 -14.65 46.27
C ASN A 113 24.33 -15.41 47.00
N ALA A 114 24.67 -16.56 47.59
CA ALA A 114 23.72 -17.41 48.31
C ALA A 114 23.78 -17.10 49.81
N VAL A 115 22.64 -17.19 50.48
CA VAL A 115 22.54 -16.99 51.95
C VAL A 115 23.31 -18.09 52.69
N HIS A 116 23.33 -19.30 52.13
CA HIS A 116 24.12 -20.43 52.60
C HIS A 116 24.93 -20.98 51.43
N PRO A 117 26.12 -21.56 51.69
CA PRO A 117 26.92 -22.20 50.66
C PRO A 117 26.11 -23.30 49.95
N LEU A 118 26.22 -23.33 48.60
CA LEU A 118 25.52 -24.34 47.78
C LEU A 118 26.15 -25.74 47.91
N LEU A 119 27.41 -25.79 48.27
CA LEU A 119 28.17 -27.00 48.53
C LEU A 119 29.00 -26.78 49.78
N SER A 120 28.83 -27.67 50.78
CA SER A 120 29.74 -27.76 51.94
C SER A 120 30.18 -29.19 52.09
N PHE A 121 31.42 -29.39 52.54
CA PHE A 121 31.98 -30.69 52.87
C PHE A 121 32.66 -30.56 54.22
N GLY A 122 32.06 -31.21 55.22
CA GLY A 122 32.53 -31.20 56.58
C GLY A 122 32.79 -32.60 57.18
N ILE A 123 33.39 -32.62 58.32
CA ILE A 123 33.59 -33.88 59.06
C ILE A 123 32.21 -34.47 59.43
N ASP A 124 31.17 -33.62 59.55
CA ASP A 124 29.81 -34.06 59.92
C ASP A 124 29.09 -34.79 58.77
N ASP A 125 29.53 -34.58 57.49
CA ASP A 125 28.95 -35.21 56.31
C ASP A 125 29.42 -36.66 56.11
N ILE A 126 30.32 -37.15 56.96
CA ILE A 126 30.85 -38.51 56.90
C ILE A 126 29.92 -39.47 57.62
N ASP A 127 29.29 -40.38 56.89
CA ASP A 127 28.31 -41.34 57.42
C ASP A 127 28.90 -42.31 58.44
N ASN A 128 30.21 -42.70 58.28
CA ASN A 128 30.85 -43.63 59.19
C ASN A 128 31.23 -42.94 60.50
N ALA A 129 30.49 -43.30 61.58
CA ALA A 129 30.64 -42.73 62.94
C ALA A 129 32.07 -42.90 63.52
N GLN A 130 32.75 -43.99 63.24
CA GLN A 130 34.11 -44.25 63.72
C GLN A 130 35.14 -43.37 63.01
N LEU A 131 35.01 -43.30 61.70
CA LEU A 131 35.86 -42.44 60.87
C LEU A 131 35.63 -40.95 61.21
N ARG A 132 34.41 -40.53 61.41
CA ARG A 132 34.03 -39.17 61.82
C ARG A 132 34.66 -38.79 63.15
N GLN A 133 34.57 -39.73 64.17
CA GLN A 133 35.18 -39.50 65.45
C GLN A 133 36.71 -39.40 65.38
N MET A 134 37.33 -40.26 64.62
CA MET A 134 38.79 -40.23 64.32
C MET A 134 39.24 -38.89 63.69
N LEU A 135 38.48 -38.41 62.72
CA LEU A 135 38.74 -37.12 62.06
C LEU A 135 38.53 -35.92 63.00
N TYR A 136 37.54 -35.97 63.86
CA TYR A 136 37.37 -34.97 64.93
C TYR A 136 38.54 -34.92 65.88
N THR A 137 39.04 -36.06 66.28
CA THR A 137 40.19 -36.15 67.17
C THR A 137 41.46 -35.59 66.47
N PHE A 138 41.68 -35.99 65.23
CA PHE A 138 42.77 -35.49 64.39
C PHE A 138 42.67 -33.98 64.17
N TYR A 139 41.47 -33.48 63.88
CA TYR A 139 41.23 -32.04 63.68
C TYR A 139 41.49 -31.24 64.99
N ALA A 140 41.06 -31.75 66.14
CA ALA A 140 41.29 -31.12 67.43
C ALA A 140 42.75 -31.05 67.81
N GLU A 141 43.58 -32.06 67.40
CA GLU A 141 45.01 -32.15 67.76
C GLU A 141 45.87 -31.39 66.75
N TYR A 142 45.55 -31.48 65.47
CA TYR A 142 46.41 -30.98 64.37
C TYR A 142 45.79 -29.88 63.50
N GLY A 143 44.47 -29.62 63.64
CA GLY A 143 43.74 -28.74 62.75
C GLY A 143 44.31 -27.34 62.63
N GLN A 144 44.67 -26.71 63.74
CA GLN A 144 45.30 -25.40 63.77
C GLN A 144 46.73 -25.41 63.16
N GLN A 145 47.48 -26.47 63.44
CA GLN A 145 48.86 -26.58 62.98
C GLN A 145 48.98 -26.72 61.45
N PHE A 146 48.00 -27.38 60.82
CA PHE A 146 47.95 -27.60 59.38
C PHE A 146 46.97 -26.68 58.66
N GLY A 147 46.31 -25.74 59.35
CA GLY A 147 45.32 -24.83 58.75
C GLY A 147 44.10 -25.53 58.17
N LEU A 148 43.72 -26.70 58.78
CA LEU A 148 42.53 -27.43 58.35
C LEU A 148 41.27 -26.74 58.84
N GLN A 149 40.21 -26.75 57.99
CA GLN A 149 38.90 -26.28 58.36
C GLN A 149 38.01 -27.47 58.71
N LYS A 150 37.14 -27.33 59.70
CA LYS A 150 36.15 -28.39 60.08
C LYS A 150 35.15 -28.66 58.96
N GLU A 151 34.82 -27.60 58.23
CA GLU A 151 33.90 -27.61 57.13
C GLU A 151 34.47 -26.67 56.03
N TYR A 152 34.47 -27.14 54.82
CA TYR A 152 34.86 -26.39 53.66
C TYR A 152 33.60 -25.98 52.91
N GLU A 153 33.35 -24.68 52.84
CA GLU A 153 32.21 -24.05 52.20
C GLU A 153 32.60 -23.61 50.79
N TYR A 154 31.81 -24.09 49.80
CA TYR A 154 32.04 -23.77 48.40
C TYR A 154 30.80 -23.14 47.81
N ALA A 155 30.95 -22.35 46.76
CA ALA A 155 29.87 -21.78 45.99
C ALA A 155 28.88 -20.92 46.78
N GLN A 156 29.34 -20.17 47.81
CA GLN A 156 28.53 -19.17 48.50
C GLN A 156 28.32 -17.93 47.62
N ASN A 157 29.36 -17.49 46.94
CA ASN A 157 29.31 -16.42 45.95
C ASN A 157 30.17 -16.80 44.78
N GLY A 158 29.85 -16.26 43.59
CA GLY A 158 30.64 -16.55 42.41
C GLY A 158 30.18 -15.89 41.15
N VAL A 159 31.02 -16.04 40.15
CA VAL A 159 30.78 -15.60 38.77
C VAL A 159 30.88 -16.88 37.88
N VAL A 160 29.92 -17.03 36.99
CA VAL A 160 29.94 -18.05 35.94
C VAL A 160 29.84 -17.34 34.59
N LEU A 161 30.87 -17.44 33.80
CA LEU A 161 30.89 -17.01 32.41
C LEU A 161 30.84 -18.23 31.52
N ASN A 162 29.95 -18.22 30.54
CA ASN A 162 29.80 -19.31 29.59
C ASN A 162 29.56 -18.74 28.17
N ALA A 163 30.34 -19.19 27.21
CA ALA A 163 30.12 -18.92 25.81
C ALA A 163 29.90 -20.25 25.07
N VAL A 164 28.82 -20.36 24.31
CA VAL A 164 28.46 -21.58 23.59
C VAL A 164 28.26 -21.24 22.13
N ALA A 165 28.90 -22.02 21.25
CA ALA A 165 28.65 -22.02 19.81
C ALA A 165 28.04 -23.36 19.42
N THR A 166 26.91 -23.34 18.70
CA THR A 166 26.23 -24.57 18.22
C THR A 166 25.91 -24.46 16.74
N GLU A 167 26.19 -25.53 15.98
CA GLU A 167 25.90 -25.64 14.56
C GLU A 167 24.99 -26.85 14.33
N PRO A 168 23.81 -26.66 13.70
CA PRO A 168 22.91 -27.74 13.32
C PRO A 168 23.43 -28.43 12.03
N VAL A 169 24.05 -29.59 12.15
CA VAL A 169 24.51 -30.38 11.00
C VAL A 169 23.34 -31.05 10.28
N TYR A 170 22.39 -31.56 11.07
CA TYR A 170 21.19 -32.18 10.54
C TYR A 170 20.01 -31.99 11.54
N VAL A 171 18.90 -31.49 11.07
CA VAL A 171 17.69 -31.27 11.85
C VAL A 171 16.42 -31.75 11.11
N GLY A 172 16.51 -32.95 10.53
CA GLY A 172 15.36 -33.54 9.83
C GLY A 172 14.94 -32.80 8.56
N GLY A 173 15.80 -31.99 7.98
CA GLY A 173 15.50 -31.17 6.79
C GLY A 173 14.66 -29.93 7.08
N ARG A 174 14.44 -29.55 8.33
CA ARG A 174 13.64 -28.38 8.75
C ARG A 174 14.20 -27.09 8.17
N ILE A 175 15.50 -26.82 8.31
CA ILE A 175 16.16 -25.61 7.78
C ILE A 175 15.98 -25.53 6.26
N ARG A 176 16.18 -26.64 5.54
CA ARG A 176 16.00 -26.69 4.09
C ARG A 176 14.56 -26.37 3.67
N ASN A 177 13.56 -26.97 4.36
CA ASN A 177 12.15 -26.73 4.04
C ASN A 177 11.69 -25.33 4.50
N GLY A 178 12.23 -24.81 5.62
CA GLY A 178 12.02 -23.43 6.07
C GLY A 178 12.53 -22.41 5.04
N ASN A 179 13.74 -22.64 4.49
CA ASN A 179 14.27 -21.80 3.42
C ASN A 179 13.44 -21.86 2.13
N LYS A 180 12.85 -23.03 1.79
CA LYS A 180 11.92 -23.14 0.66
C LYS A 180 10.62 -22.39 0.94
N LEU A 181 10.09 -22.50 2.16
CA LEU A 181 8.89 -21.79 2.57
C LEU A 181 9.10 -20.27 2.54
N ALA A 182 10.26 -19.80 3.02
CA ALA A 182 10.61 -18.38 2.95
C ALA A 182 10.78 -17.88 1.50
N LYS A 183 11.33 -18.70 0.59
CA LYS A 183 11.36 -18.38 -0.84
C LYS A 183 9.96 -18.27 -1.43
N LEU A 184 9.08 -19.21 -1.11
CA LEU A 184 7.68 -19.18 -1.51
C LEU A 184 6.97 -17.92 -0.99
N GLY A 185 7.33 -17.47 0.21
CA GLY A 185 6.85 -16.21 0.78
C GLY A 185 7.22 -14.97 -0.04
N ILE A 186 8.41 -14.95 -0.68
CA ILE A 186 8.79 -13.88 -1.61
C ILE A 186 7.89 -13.94 -2.86
N GLU A 187 7.73 -15.13 -3.46
CA GLU A 187 6.89 -15.31 -4.65
C GLU A 187 5.45 -14.90 -4.38
N ALA A 188 4.93 -15.19 -3.17
CA ALA A 188 3.59 -14.77 -2.75
C ALA A 188 3.50 -13.24 -2.59
N ALA A 189 4.51 -12.60 -1.98
CA ALA A 189 4.54 -11.14 -1.82
C ALA A 189 4.64 -10.42 -3.18
N GLU A 190 5.46 -10.92 -4.11
CA GLU A 190 5.58 -10.37 -5.47
C GLU A 190 4.28 -10.54 -6.27
N THR A 191 3.61 -11.68 -6.15
CA THR A 191 2.31 -11.91 -6.80
C THR A 191 1.20 -11.04 -6.18
N GLN A 192 1.19 -10.88 -4.85
CA GLN A 192 0.25 -9.99 -4.17
C GLN A 192 0.45 -8.52 -4.57
N ALA A 193 1.70 -8.11 -4.82
CA ALA A 193 2.00 -6.76 -5.32
C ALA A 193 1.39 -6.53 -6.71
N LYS A 194 1.42 -7.53 -7.60
CA LYS A 194 0.75 -7.45 -8.92
C LYS A 194 -0.76 -7.30 -8.79
N VAL A 195 -1.40 -8.08 -7.90
CA VAL A 195 -2.86 -7.93 -7.63
C VAL A 195 -3.19 -6.52 -7.17
N LYS A 196 -2.33 -5.90 -6.34
CA LYS A 196 -2.54 -4.50 -5.92
C LYS A 196 -2.26 -3.50 -7.04
N GLU A 197 -1.28 -3.77 -7.90
CA GLU A 197 -1.02 -2.95 -9.09
C GLU A 197 -2.24 -2.89 -10.00
N ASP A 198 -2.86 -4.05 -10.29
CA ASP A 198 -4.07 -4.15 -11.09
C ASP A 198 -5.24 -3.37 -10.46
N ALA A 199 -5.40 -3.45 -9.14
CA ALA A 199 -6.42 -2.70 -8.41
C ALA A 199 -6.19 -1.18 -8.46
N VAL A 200 -4.94 -0.72 -8.34
CA VAL A 200 -4.57 0.71 -8.44
C VAL A 200 -4.81 1.24 -9.85
N ARG A 201 -4.50 0.45 -10.89
CA ARG A 201 -4.81 0.80 -12.30
C ARG A 201 -6.31 1.02 -12.49
N LEU A 202 -7.13 0.03 -12.10
CA LEU A 202 -8.58 0.11 -12.21
C LEU A 202 -9.15 1.32 -11.47
N GLN A 203 -8.72 1.56 -10.23
CA GLN A 203 -9.18 2.67 -9.43
C GLN A 203 -8.82 4.02 -10.06
N THR A 204 -7.58 4.17 -10.54
CA THR A 204 -7.10 5.41 -11.16
C THR A 204 -7.87 5.71 -12.44
N GLU A 205 -8.08 4.71 -13.29
CA GLU A 205 -8.82 4.86 -14.54
C GLU A 205 -10.31 5.14 -14.29
N SER A 206 -10.91 4.49 -13.29
CA SER A 206 -12.29 4.77 -12.88
C SER A 206 -12.47 6.20 -12.40
N LEU A 207 -11.56 6.72 -11.55
CA LEU A 207 -11.60 8.11 -11.09
C LEU A 207 -11.43 9.10 -12.25
N TYR A 208 -10.52 8.80 -13.18
CA TYR A 208 -10.28 9.61 -14.37
C TYR A 208 -11.55 9.78 -15.20
N TRP A 209 -12.18 8.68 -15.60
CA TRP A 209 -13.37 8.70 -16.45
C TRP A 209 -14.59 9.29 -15.74
N GLN A 210 -14.71 9.15 -14.42
CA GLN A 210 -15.73 9.83 -13.65
C GLN A 210 -15.57 11.35 -13.68
N ILE A 211 -14.33 11.87 -13.61
CA ILE A 211 -14.08 13.31 -13.74
C ILE A 211 -14.48 13.79 -15.14
N VAL A 212 -14.06 13.09 -16.18
CA VAL A 212 -14.40 13.43 -17.58
C VAL A 212 -15.92 13.46 -17.77
N ALA A 213 -16.66 12.49 -17.20
CA ALA A 213 -18.13 12.49 -17.23
C ALA A 213 -18.75 13.74 -16.61
N LEU A 214 -18.27 14.15 -15.44
CA LEU A 214 -18.80 15.33 -14.77
C LEU A 214 -18.44 16.62 -15.51
N GLU A 215 -17.25 16.71 -16.15
CA GLU A 215 -16.87 17.84 -16.97
C GLU A 215 -17.74 17.95 -18.24
N GLU A 216 -18.10 16.83 -18.89
CA GLU A 216 -19.06 16.82 -20.00
C GLU A 216 -20.47 17.24 -19.58
N LYS A 217 -20.91 16.81 -18.40
CA LYS A 217 -22.21 17.25 -17.85
C LYS A 217 -22.24 18.75 -17.57
N ILE A 218 -21.12 19.36 -17.16
CA ILE A 218 -21.03 20.82 -17.02
C ILE A 218 -21.16 21.49 -18.41
N ALA A 219 -20.52 20.93 -19.45
CA ALA A 219 -20.65 21.48 -20.81
C ALA A 219 -22.12 21.39 -21.30
N THR A 220 -22.86 20.35 -20.93
CA THR A 220 -24.32 20.24 -21.17
C THR A 220 -25.10 21.34 -20.45
N LEU A 221 -24.79 21.62 -19.19
CA LEU A 221 -25.41 22.69 -18.43
C LEU A 221 -25.09 24.08 -19.03
N ASP A 222 -23.88 24.30 -19.55
CA ASP A 222 -23.50 25.55 -20.24
C ASP A 222 -24.37 25.81 -21.48
N GLN A 223 -24.70 24.75 -22.23
CA GLN A 223 -25.61 24.87 -23.37
C GLN A 223 -27.03 25.20 -22.95
N LEU A 224 -27.49 24.54 -21.87
CA LEU A 224 -28.81 24.79 -21.32
C LEU A 224 -28.95 26.21 -20.74
N ASP A 225 -27.93 26.71 -20.02
CA ASP A 225 -27.92 28.09 -19.51
C ASP A 225 -28.07 29.12 -20.63
N ARG A 226 -27.32 28.97 -21.74
CA ARG A 226 -27.44 29.86 -22.90
C ARG A 226 -28.83 29.87 -23.51
N LEU A 227 -29.47 28.70 -23.56
CA LEU A 227 -30.83 28.59 -24.08
C LEU A 227 -31.84 29.23 -23.13
N LEU A 228 -31.72 29.02 -21.81
CA LEU A 228 -32.57 29.69 -20.80
C LEU A 228 -32.41 31.21 -20.80
N ASP A 229 -31.18 31.72 -20.99
CA ASP A 229 -30.91 33.15 -21.12
C ASP A 229 -31.52 33.78 -22.38
N THR A 230 -31.58 33.02 -23.48
CA THR A 230 -32.25 33.48 -24.71
C THR A 230 -33.74 33.53 -24.49
N LEU A 231 -34.31 32.46 -23.93
CA LEU A 231 -35.75 32.42 -23.59
C LEU A 231 -36.15 33.52 -22.60
N ASP A 232 -35.30 33.89 -21.63
CA ASP A 232 -35.61 34.97 -20.68
C ASP A 232 -35.73 36.35 -21.38
N LYS A 233 -34.87 36.63 -22.36
CA LYS A 233 -34.89 37.85 -23.15
C LYS A 233 -36.12 37.91 -24.05
N ASP A 234 -36.42 36.80 -24.75
CA ASP A 234 -37.57 36.73 -25.65
C ASP A 234 -38.88 36.84 -24.87
N LEU A 235 -38.97 36.20 -23.71
CA LEU A 235 -40.13 36.23 -22.81
C LEU A 235 -40.34 37.62 -22.24
N ALA A 236 -39.29 38.36 -21.84
CA ALA A 236 -39.41 39.74 -21.35
C ALA A 236 -40.05 40.65 -22.40
N GLY A 237 -39.62 40.57 -23.66
CA GLY A 237 -40.20 41.30 -24.77
C GLY A 237 -41.66 40.89 -25.06
N ALA A 238 -41.98 39.60 -24.98
CA ALA A 238 -43.33 39.11 -25.15
C ALA A 238 -44.30 39.55 -24.03
N ILE A 239 -43.82 39.65 -22.79
CA ILE A 239 -44.62 40.19 -21.66
C ILE A 239 -44.90 41.67 -21.82
N GLU A 240 -43.90 42.48 -22.23
CA GLU A 240 -44.10 43.90 -22.52
C GLU A 240 -45.11 44.13 -23.67
N ALA A 241 -45.11 43.25 -24.66
CA ALA A 241 -46.07 43.27 -25.75
C ALA A 241 -47.47 42.70 -25.39
N GLY A 242 -47.63 42.15 -24.18
CA GLY A 242 -48.89 41.53 -23.72
C GLY A 242 -49.18 40.17 -24.36
N LEU A 243 -48.15 39.53 -24.95
CA LEU A 243 -48.23 38.22 -25.65
C LEU A 243 -47.90 37.03 -24.76
N ALA A 244 -47.29 37.24 -23.59
CA ALA A 244 -46.94 36.19 -22.65
C ALA A 244 -47.38 36.54 -21.22
N MET A 245 -47.51 35.54 -20.35
CA MET A 245 -47.92 35.73 -18.95
C MET A 245 -46.69 36.00 -18.05
N PRO A 246 -46.79 36.94 -17.09
CA PRO A 246 -45.73 37.16 -16.10
C PRO A 246 -45.36 35.91 -15.28
N THR A 247 -46.29 34.94 -15.14
CA THR A 247 -46.08 33.65 -14.45
C THR A 247 -45.01 32.82 -15.14
N ASP A 248 -44.84 32.95 -16.45
CA ASP A 248 -43.87 32.17 -17.21
C ASP A 248 -42.42 32.59 -16.90
N GLN A 249 -42.20 33.88 -16.57
CA GLN A 249 -40.89 34.33 -16.10
C GLN A 249 -40.50 33.72 -14.76
N PHE A 250 -41.47 33.45 -13.87
CA PHE A 250 -41.16 32.75 -12.61
C PHE A 250 -40.80 31.28 -12.85
N LYS A 251 -41.46 30.58 -13.79
CA LYS A 251 -41.10 29.20 -14.17
C LYS A 251 -39.67 29.12 -14.70
N LEU A 252 -39.29 30.07 -15.57
CA LEU A 252 -37.97 30.17 -16.12
C LEU A 252 -36.91 30.40 -15.04
N LYS A 253 -37.15 31.36 -14.10
CA LYS A 253 -36.27 31.61 -12.96
C LYS A 253 -36.08 30.39 -12.06
N VAL A 254 -37.13 29.62 -11.81
CA VAL A 254 -37.05 28.38 -11.04
C VAL A 254 -36.09 27.41 -11.76
N LYS A 255 -36.19 27.30 -13.10
CA LYS A 255 -35.34 26.42 -13.89
C LYS A 255 -33.87 26.87 -13.92
N GLN A 256 -33.61 28.18 -14.03
CA GLN A 256 -32.27 28.74 -13.93
C GLN A 256 -31.62 28.46 -12.56
N ASN A 257 -32.38 28.62 -11.45
CA ASN A 257 -31.91 28.33 -10.11
C ASN A 257 -31.59 26.84 -9.92
N GLU A 258 -32.44 25.95 -10.46
CA GLU A 258 -32.19 24.49 -10.47
C GLU A 258 -30.88 24.18 -11.20
N ASN A 259 -30.64 24.80 -12.35
CA ASN A 259 -29.45 24.62 -13.16
C ASN A 259 -28.19 25.09 -12.42
N GLN A 260 -28.23 26.26 -11.76
CA GLN A 260 -27.14 26.76 -10.94
C GLN A 260 -26.81 25.82 -9.77
N LEU A 261 -27.83 25.27 -9.09
CA LEU A 261 -27.61 24.28 -8.03
C LEU A 261 -26.96 23.01 -8.56
N ASN A 262 -27.42 22.50 -9.72
CA ASN A 262 -26.84 21.32 -10.35
C ASN A 262 -25.39 21.58 -10.77
N ARG A 263 -25.08 22.75 -11.33
CA ARG A 263 -23.70 23.17 -11.63
C ARG A 263 -22.81 23.14 -10.39
N LYS A 264 -23.29 23.68 -9.28
CA LYS A 264 -22.53 23.67 -8.02
C LYS A 264 -22.26 22.24 -7.54
N LYS A 265 -23.26 21.35 -7.59
CA LYS A 265 -23.08 19.93 -7.24
C LYS A 265 -22.04 19.23 -8.11
N LEU A 266 -22.08 19.45 -9.44
CA LEU A 266 -21.10 18.87 -10.36
C LEU A 266 -19.67 19.41 -10.12
N THR A 267 -19.53 20.71 -9.91
CA THR A 267 -18.23 21.36 -9.62
C THR A 267 -17.62 20.84 -8.32
N ASP A 268 -18.44 20.67 -7.27
CA ASP A 268 -17.98 20.09 -6.01
C ASP A 268 -17.60 18.62 -6.19
N GLY A 269 -18.37 17.84 -6.97
CA GLY A 269 -18.06 16.46 -7.32
C GLY A 269 -16.73 16.33 -8.08
N ILE A 270 -16.50 17.16 -9.09
CA ILE A 270 -15.22 17.22 -9.83
C ILE A 270 -14.07 17.52 -8.88
N THR A 271 -14.25 18.48 -7.97
CA THR A 271 -13.20 18.84 -7.01
C THR A 271 -12.83 17.66 -6.12
N LEU A 272 -13.82 16.94 -5.58
CA LEU A 272 -13.60 15.77 -4.73
C LEU A 272 -12.92 14.63 -5.49
N LEU A 273 -13.35 14.35 -6.72
CA LEU A 273 -12.73 13.31 -7.54
C LEU A 273 -11.31 13.70 -7.96
N LYS A 274 -11.04 14.97 -8.28
CA LYS A 274 -9.69 15.48 -8.55
C LYS A 274 -8.78 15.34 -7.32
N MET A 275 -9.29 15.60 -6.12
CA MET A 275 -8.54 15.35 -4.88
C MET A 275 -8.20 13.86 -4.70
N ALA A 276 -9.16 12.96 -4.96
CA ALA A 276 -8.94 11.51 -4.86
C ALA A 276 -7.92 11.01 -5.91
N LEU A 277 -8.04 11.46 -7.16
CA LEU A 277 -7.10 11.13 -8.23
C LEU A 277 -5.70 11.67 -7.91
N ALA A 278 -5.61 12.93 -7.49
CA ALA A 278 -4.35 13.58 -7.13
C ALA A 278 -3.63 12.86 -5.97
N GLN A 279 -4.38 12.37 -4.98
CA GLN A 279 -3.84 11.54 -3.90
C GLN A 279 -3.24 10.24 -4.44
N SER A 280 -3.93 9.56 -5.37
CA SER A 280 -3.46 8.31 -5.97
C SER A 280 -2.18 8.50 -6.78
N ILE A 281 -2.11 9.58 -7.59
CA ILE A 281 -0.99 9.87 -8.50
C ILE A 281 0.14 10.69 -7.87
N GLY A 282 -0.02 11.18 -6.64
CA GLY A 282 0.96 12.01 -5.96
C GLY A 282 1.12 13.43 -6.56
N ALA A 283 0.03 14.03 -7.08
CA ALA A 283 0.00 15.35 -7.71
C ALA A 283 -0.79 16.38 -6.88
N ASP A 284 -0.72 17.65 -7.29
CA ASP A 284 -1.59 18.69 -6.73
C ASP A 284 -2.89 18.76 -7.52
N TRP A 285 -4.02 18.55 -6.85
CA TRP A 285 -5.34 18.56 -7.47
C TRP A 285 -5.73 19.90 -8.10
N GLN A 286 -5.17 21.02 -7.63
CA GLN A 286 -5.47 22.37 -8.14
C GLN A 286 -4.89 22.60 -9.54
N THR A 287 -3.81 21.91 -9.89
CA THR A 287 -3.14 22.02 -11.17
C THR A 287 -3.56 20.93 -12.17
N LEU A 288 -4.46 20.02 -11.74
CA LEU A 288 -4.87 18.86 -12.52
C LEU A 288 -5.87 19.24 -13.62
N SER A 289 -5.51 18.99 -14.88
CA SER A 289 -6.37 19.11 -16.06
C SER A 289 -6.31 17.82 -16.87
N LEU A 290 -7.46 17.28 -17.29
CA LEU A 290 -7.55 16.06 -18.07
C LEU A 290 -7.65 16.36 -19.56
N THR A 291 -7.07 15.52 -20.41
CA THR A 291 -7.01 15.75 -21.87
C THR A 291 -7.99 14.88 -22.65
N ASP A 292 -8.33 13.70 -22.13
CA ASP A 292 -9.14 12.75 -22.89
C ASP A 292 -10.64 13.12 -22.83
N THR A 293 -11.33 12.77 -23.88
CA THR A 293 -12.78 12.95 -24.01
C THR A 293 -13.45 11.60 -24.25
N LEU A 294 -14.75 11.50 -23.94
CA LEU A 294 -15.53 10.32 -24.25
C LEU A 294 -15.72 10.20 -25.77
N GLY A 295 -15.02 9.25 -26.38
CA GLY A 295 -15.09 8.97 -27.83
C GLY A 295 -16.16 7.95 -28.21
N VAL A 296 -16.06 7.43 -29.43
CA VAL A 296 -16.86 6.30 -29.90
C VAL A 296 -16.26 5.02 -29.34
N GLU A 297 -17.08 4.22 -28.67
CA GLU A 297 -16.65 2.96 -28.06
C GLU A 297 -16.61 1.82 -29.09
N THR A 298 -15.79 0.81 -28.84
CA THR A 298 -15.63 -0.38 -29.69
C THR A 298 -16.58 -1.49 -29.22
N ASP A 299 -17.06 -2.33 -30.14
CA ASP A 299 -17.89 -3.50 -29.83
C ASP A 299 -17.14 -4.43 -28.84
N PRO A 300 -17.77 -4.80 -27.70
CA PRO A 300 -17.14 -5.63 -26.67
C PRO A 300 -16.80 -7.05 -27.14
N THR A 301 -17.43 -7.58 -28.20
CA THR A 301 -17.19 -8.94 -28.67
C THR A 301 -15.74 -9.22 -29.06
N THR A 302 -14.98 -8.17 -29.37
CA THR A 302 -13.54 -8.27 -29.69
C THR A 302 -12.67 -8.63 -28.47
N TYR A 303 -13.19 -8.42 -27.26
CA TYR A 303 -12.48 -8.65 -25.99
C TYR A 303 -12.91 -9.93 -25.27
N PHE A 304 -13.78 -10.76 -25.90
CA PHE A 304 -14.33 -11.93 -25.25
C PHE A 304 -13.28 -13.01 -24.96
N HIS A 305 -13.19 -13.42 -23.69
CA HIS A 305 -12.43 -14.59 -23.23
C HIS A 305 -13.31 -15.55 -22.46
N THR A 306 -12.99 -16.86 -22.51
CA THR A 306 -13.69 -17.81 -21.66
C THR A 306 -13.30 -17.59 -20.19
N ALA A 307 -14.28 -17.66 -19.28
CA ALA A 307 -14.01 -17.43 -17.85
C ALA A 307 -12.98 -18.41 -17.28
N SER A 308 -12.98 -19.67 -17.76
CA SER A 308 -12.02 -20.69 -17.33
C SER A 308 -10.58 -20.33 -17.70
N ASP A 309 -10.35 -19.87 -18.94
CA ASP A 309 -9.01 -19.49 -19.40
C ASP A 309 -8.50 -18.24 -18.68
N ALA A 310 -9.39 -17.26 -18.51
CA ALA A 310 -9.11 -16.04 -17.77
C ALA A 310 -8.66 -16.34 -16.32
N VAL A 311 -9.44 -17.15 -15.59
CA VAL A 311 -9.14 -17.49 -14.18
C VAL A 311 -7.85 -18.27 -14.03
N ALA A 312 -7.50 -19.12 -15.01
CA ALA A 312 -6.25 -19.89 -14.97
C ALA A 312 -4.99 -19.00 -15.00
N SER A 313 -5.06 -17.84 -15.65
CA SER A 313 -3.94 -16.90 -15.78
C SER A 313 -3.83 -15.87 -14.65
N ARG A 314 -4.84 -15.74 -13.78
CA ARG A 314 -4.92 -14.71 -12.74
C ARG A 314 -3.88 -14.87 -11.64
N ASN A 315 -3.37 -13.74 -11.17
CA ASN A 315 -2.45 -13.66 -10.05
C ASN A 315 -3.04 -14.26 -8.76
N GLU A 316 -4.36 -14.13 -8.53
CA GLU A 316 -5.05 -14.70 -7.38
C GLU A 316 -5.05 -16.24 -7.41
N THR A 317 -5.18 -16.85 -8.58
CA THR A 317 -5.07 -18.32 -8.73
C THR A 317 -3.66 -18.79 -8.37
N GLN A 318 -2.63 -18.06 -8.79
CA GLN A 318 -1.25 -18.34 -8.40
C GLN A 318 -1.07 -18.25 -6.88
N LEU A 319 -1.66 -17.27 -6.19
CA LEU A 319 -1.60 -17.16 -4.73
C LEU A 319 -2.22 -18.37 -4.02
N LEU A 320 -3.32 -18.90 -4.55
CA LEU A 320 -3.95 -20.11 -4.00
C LEU A 320 -3.04 -21.34 -4.17
N ASP A 321 -2.39 -21.49 -5.30
CA ASP A 321 -1.41 -22.57 -5.54
C ASP A 321 -0.19 -22.45 -4.63
N LEU A 322 0.32 -21.24 -4.39
CA LEU A 322 1.41 -20.98 -3.45
C LEU A 322 1.00 -21.32 -2.01
N SER A 323 -0.26 -21.04 -1.62
CA SER A 323 -0.80 -21.41 -0.30
C SER A 323 -0.80 -22.92 -0.07
N ILE A 324 -1.25 -23.72 -1.05
CA ILE A 324 -1.21 -25.20 -0.99
C ILE A 324 0.23 -25.70 -0.87
N GLN A 325 1.16 -25.12 -1.63
CA GLN A 325 2.57 -25.47 -1.55
C GLN A 325 3.17 -25.16 -0.17
N ALA A 326 2.76 -24.03 0.44
CA ALA A 326 3.18 -23.64 1.78
C ALA A 326 2.74 -24.68 2.82
N GLU A 327 1.49 -25.16 2.79
CA GLU A 327 1.02 -26.21 3.70
C GLU A 327 1.78 -27.52 3.52
N LYS A 328 2.06 -27.92 2.29
CA LYS A 328 2.90 -29.11 2.01
C LYS A 328 4.32 -28.97 2.56
N LEU A 329 4.91 -27.76 2.55
CA LEU A 329 6.23 -27.50 3.14
C LEU A 329 6.16 -27.50 4.67
N LYS A 330 5.14 -26.90 5.28
CA LYS A 330 4.91 -26.96 6.75
C LYS A 330 4.77 -28.41 7.23
N LYS A 331 4.03 -29.26 6.51
CA LYS A 331 3.97 -30.69 6.80
C LYS A 331 5.36 -31.35 6.80
N LYS A 332 6.21 -31.05 5.79
CA LYS A 332 7.59 -31.57 5.73
C LYS A 332 8.45 -31.08 6.88
N MET A 333 8.25 -29.84 7.34
CA MET A 333 8.96 -29.31 8.52
C MET A 333 8.52 -30.04 9.80
N THR A 334 7.22 -30.28 10.00
CA THR A 334 6.70 -31.06 11.11
C THR A 334 7.19 -32.50 11.10
N LEU A 335 7.26 -33.15 9.93
CA LEU A 335 7.89 -34.46 9.80
C LEU A 335 9.35 -34.43 10.25
N GLY A 336 10.10 -33.38 9.90
CA GLY A 336 11.48 -33.17 10.30
C GLY A 336 11.69 -33.09 11.80
N GLU A 337 10.68 -32.66 12.59
CA GLU A 337 10.73 -32.64 14.06
C GLU A 337 10.79 -34.05 14.67
N ALA A 338 10.23 -35.05 13.99
CA ALA A 338 10.23 -36.45 14.43
C ALA A 338 11.48 -37.22 13.97
N LEU A 339 12.33 -36.62 13.15
CA LEU A 339 13.58 -37.25 12.70
C LEU A 339 14.73 -36.98 13.68
N PRO A 340 15.76 -37.84 13.72
CA PRO A 340 16.96 -37.56 14.48
C PRO A 340 17.56 -36.19 14.12
N SER A 341 18.12 -35.49 15.10
CA SER A 341 18.87 -34.26 14.88
C SER A 341 20.31 -34.39 15.39
N LEU A 342 21.24 -33.86 14.63
CA LEU A 342 22.66 -33.82 14.96
C LEU A 342 23.12 -32.37 15.02
N LEU A 343 23.62 -31.98 16.19
CA LEU A 343 24.27 -30.71 16.41
C LEU A 343 25.71 -30.93 16.78
N VAL A 344 26.60 -30.06 16.34
CA VAL A 344 27.97 -29.95 16.81
C VAL A 344 28.16 -28.61 17.49
N GLY A 345 29.08 -28.57 18.45
CA GLY A 345 29.29 -27.31 19.15
C GLY A 345 30.56 -27.28 19.96
N GLY A 346 30.82 -26.09 20.50
CA GLY A 346 31.88 -25.88 21.46
C GLY A 346 31.42 -24.94 22.55
N SER A 347 31.95 -25.12 23.74
CA SER A 347 31.71 -24.13 24.81
C SER A 347 33.03 -23.77 25.49
N ALA A 348 33.10 -22.50 25.92
CA ALA A 348 34.15 -22.00 26.77
C ALA A 348 33.52 -21.47 28.06
N SER A 349 34.00 -21.93 29.21
CA SER A 349 33.45 -21.53 30.50
C SER A 349 34.55 -21.11 31.46
N TYR A 350 34.20 -20.16 32.33
CA TYR A 350 34.98 -19.74 33.48
C TYR A 350 34.06 -19.61 34.68
N HIS A 351 34.44 -20.17 35.80
CA HIS A 351 33.64 -20.05 37.02
C HIS A 351 34.55 -19.88 38.24
N THR A 352 34.09 -19.15 39.25
CA THR A 352 34.78 -18.93 40.51
C THR A 352 34.15 -19.72 41.68
N ILE A 353 33.47 -20.85 41.37
CA ILE A 353 32.77 -21.69 42.34
C ILE A 353 33.75 -22.40 43.26
N LEU A 354 34.93 -22.74 42.75
CA LEU A 354 36.01 -23.41 43.50
C LEU A 354 37.25 -22.50 43.53
N GLU A 355 38.04 -22.58 44.58
CA GLU A 355 39.20 -21.74 44.81
C GLU A 355 40.24 -21.76 43.70
N ASN A 356 40.34 -22.84 42.92
CA ASN A 356 41.21 -22.98 41.79
C ASN A 356 40.47 -22.92 40.42
N SER A 357 39.77 -21.81 40.21
CA SER A 357 39.04 -21.55 38.98
C SER A 357 39.97 -21.44 37.75
N LYS A 358 39.76 -22.31 36.77
CA LYS A 358 40.48 -22.28 35.52
C LYS A 358 39.48 -22.18 34.34
N PRO A 359 39.84 -21.45 33.28
CA PRO A 359 39.04 -21.47 32.08
C PRO A 359 39.02 -22.90 31.51
N ASN A 360 37.86 -23.35 31.08
CA ASN A 360 37.67 -24.66 30.45
C ASN A 360 37.01 -24.49 29.09
N ALA A 361 37.35 -25.33 28.15
CA ALA A 361 36.76 -25.40 26.83
C ALA A 361 36.50 -26.85 26.44
N LEU A 362 35.38 -27.08 25.80
CA LEU A 362 35.01 -28.40 25.30
C LEU A 362 34.37 -28.29 23.91
N VAL A 363 34.54 -29.34 23.13
CA VAL A 363 33.85 -29.57 21.84
C VAL A 363 32.95 -30.78 22.02
N PHE A 364 31.73 -30.67 21.50
CA PHE A 364 30.75 -31.76 21.62
C PHE A 364 29.98 -31.99 20.33
N ALA A 365 29.46 -33.19 20.17
CA ALA A 365 28.44 -33.55 19.21
C ALA A 365 27.23 -34.10 19.96
N MET A 366 26.05 -33.63 19.64
CA MET A 366 24.80 -34.03 20.29
C MET A 366 23.86 -34.65 19.24
N LEU A 367 23.60 -35.95 19.40
CA LEU A 367 22.56 -36.64 18.64
C LEU A 367 21.31 -36.75 19.51
N ARG A 368 20.23 -36.15 19.02
CA ARG A 368 18.89 -36.24 19.67
C ARG A 368 17.98 -37.09 18.81
N VAL A 369 17.44 -38.19 19.37
CA VAL A 369 16.46 -39.06 18.74
C VAL A 369 15.18 -39.03 19.55
N PRO A 370 14.08 -38.44 19.02
CA PRO A 370 12.80 -38.41 19.72
C PRO A 370 12.15 -39.82 19.70
N LEU A 371 12.07 -40.51 20.84
CA LEU A 371 11.55 -41.87 20.90
C LEU A 371 10.02 -41.95 21.14
N THR A 372 9.42 -40.97 21.80
CA THR A 372 8.01 -40.97 22.19
C THR A 372 7.13 -40.01 21.40
N ASP A 373 7.73 -39.06 20.71
CA ASP A 373 7.00 -37.98 19.99
C ASP A 373 6.34 -38.47 18.69
N TRP A 374 6.62 -39.67 18.24
CA TRP A 374 6.10 -40.19 16.95
C TRP A 374 4.58 -40.25 16.94
N HIS A 375 3.95 -40.64 18.07
CA HIS A 375 2.49 -40.68 18.15
C HIS A 375 1.87 -39.26 18.06
N LYS A 376 2.44 -38.32 18.74
CA LYS A 376 2.04 -36.89 18.67
C LYS A 376 2.27 -36.33 17.26
N THR A 377 3.39 -36.67 16.65
CA THR A 377 3.71 -36.24 15.28
C THR A 377 2.74 -36.80 14.24
N ALA A 378 2.28 -38.05 14.40
CA ALA A 378 1.27 -38.63 13.53
C ALA A 378 -0.03 -37.78 13.48
N PHE A 379 -0.51 -37.29 14.65
CA PHE A 379 -1.66 -36.40 14.68
C PHE A 379 -1.38 -35.02 14.12
N ARG A 380 -0.17 -34.48 14.32
CA ARG A 380 0.25 -33.22 13.70
C ARG A 380 0.31 -33.32 12.17
N LEU A 381 0.84 -34.42 11.65
CA LEU A 381 0.86 -34.70 10.21
C LEU A 381 -0.56 -34.81 9.65
N LYS A 382 -1.45 -35.55 10.37
CA LYS A 382 -2.86 -35.64 9.97
C LYS A 382 -3.53 -34.25 9.96
N LYS A 383 -3.20 -33.37 10.93
CA LYS A 383 -3.69 -31.98 10.93
C LYS A 383 -3.24 -31.25 9.65
N HIS A 384 -1.96 -31.34 9.28
CA HIS A 384 -1.47 -30.69 8.04
C HIS A 384 -2.08 -31.31 6.78
N ASP A 385 -2.46 -32.59 6.77
CA ASP A 385 -3.22 -33.19 5.67
C ASP A 385 -4.60 -32.53 5.54
N LEU A 386 -5.29 -32.34 6.66
CA LEU A 386 -6.59 -31.66 6.69
C LEU A 386 -6.46 -30.17 6.30
N ASP A 387 -5.41 -29.48 6.77
CA ASP A 387 -5.12 -28.10 6.37
C ASP A 387 -4.85 -27.98 4.85
N THR A 388 -4.15 -28.99 4.27
CA THR A 388 -3.90 -29.03 2.82
C THR A 388 -5.20 -29.30 2.05
N GLU A 389 -6.04 -30.24 2.50
CA GLU A 389 -7.35 -30.51 1.92
C GLU A 389 -8.26 -29.29 2.01
N ALA A 390 -8.26 -28.57 3.13
CA ALA A 390 -8.98 -27.31 3.29
C ALA A 390 -8.49 -26.22 2.30
N ALA A 391 -7.19 -26.11 2.10
CA ALA A 391 -6.62 -25.20 1.10
C ALA A 391 -7.00 -25.57 -0.34
N GLU A 392 -7.02 -26.87 -0.68
CA GLU A 392 -7.47 -27.35 -1.98
C GLU A 392 -8.97 -27.11 -2.20
N ASN A 393 -9.80 -27.29 -1.17
CA ASN A 393 -11.23 -26.95 -1.22
C ASN A 393 -11.45 -25.45 -1.37
N THR A 394 -10.68 -24.62 -0.65
CA THR A 394 -10.71 -23.16 -0.78
C THR A 394 -10.31 -22.73 -2.19
N ARG A 395 -9.27 -23.33 -2.77
CA ARG A 395 -8.87 -23.08 -4.15
C ARG A 395 -10.01 -23.36 -5.12
N ARG A 396 -10.70 -24.50 -4.99
CA ARG A 396 -11.82 -24.87 -5.85
C ARG A 396 -12.96 -23.85 -5.75
N ASP A 397 -13.42 -23.57 -4.53
CA ASP A 397 -14.50 -22.61 -4.25
C ASP A 397 -14.19 -21.22 -4.79
N LEU A 398 -12.94 -20.73 -4.58
CA LEU A 398 -12.54 -19.42 -5.08
C LEU A 398 -12.37 -19.40 -6.61
N THR A 399 -11.92 -20.50 -7.24
CA THR A 399 -11.86 -20.63 -8.70
C THR A 399 -13.26 -20.51 -9.31
N GLU A 400 -14.25 -21.23 -8.77
CA GLU A 400 -15.65 -21.16 -9.23
C GLU A 400 -16.23 -19.75 -9.04
N LYS A 401 -15.93 -19.08 -7.91
CA LYS A 401 -16.33 -17.69 -7.67
C LYS A 401 -15.68 -16.70 -8.63
N MET A 402 -14.41 -16.88 -8.96
CA MET A 402 -13.71 -16.05 -9.95
C MET A 402 -14.27 -16.25 -11.36
N GLU A 403 -14.65 -17.48 -11.73
CA GLU A 403 -15.34 -17.73 -13.00
C GLU A 403 -16.71 -17.01 -13.04
N MET A 404 -17.48 -17.07 -11.95
CA MET A 404 -18.74 -16.32 -11.84
C MET A 404 -18.51 -14.80 -11.92
N GLN A 405 -17.47 -14.28 -11.28
CA GLN A 405 -17.11 -12.86 -11.33
C GLN A 405 -16.73 -12.43 -12.75
N THR A 406 -15.97 -13.25 -13.48
CA THR A 406 -15.58 -12.96 -14.87
C THR A 406 -16.80 -12.96 -15.79
N ASN A 407 -17.70 -13.92 -15.63
CA ASN A 407 -18.96 -13.94 -16.39
C ASN A 407 -19.84 -12.73 -16.05
N GLN A 408 -19.95 -12.35 -14.78
CA GLN A 408 -20.70 -11.16 -14.36
C GLN A 408 -20.11 -9.88 -14.97
N ALA A 409 -18.79 -9.76 -15.01
CA ALA A 409 -18.11 -8.61 -15.61
C ALA A 409 -18.37 -8.55 -17.14
N TRP A 410 -18.40 -9.71 -17.80
CA TRP A 410 -18.79 -9.80 -19.21
C TRP A 410 -20.23 -9.33 -19.44
N PHE A 411 -21.19 -9.83 -18.67
CA PHE A 411 -22.59 -9.42 -18.79
C PHE A 411 -22.77 -7.91 -18.52
N ASN A 412 -22.05 -7.36 -17.55
CA ASN A 412 -22.08 -5.93 -17.29
C ASN A 412 -21.53 -5.13 -18.48
N LEU A 413 -20.48 -5.63 -19.13
CA LEU A 413 -19.89 -5.00 -20.31
C LEU A 413 -20.85 -5.02 -21.50
N GLU A 414 -21.47 -6.18 -21.81
CA GLU A 414 -22.48 -6.29 -22.87
C GLU A 414 -23.70 -5.38 -22.59
N GLN A 415 -24.15 -5.36 -21.34
CA GLN A 415 -25.29 -4.52 -20.95
C GLN A 415 -24.96 -3.03 -21.09
N SER A 416 -23.77 -2.60 -20.69
CA SER A 416 -23.36 -1.20 -20.83
C SER A 416 -23.20 -0.79 -22.29
N TRP A 417 -22.78 -1.69 -23.17
CA TRP A 417 -22.77 -1.46 -24.62
C TRP A 417 -24.18 -1.27 -25.19
N LEU A 418 -25.14 -2.10 -24.80
CA LEU A 418 -26.52 -1.96 -25.21
C LEU A 418 -27.12 -0.63 -24.71
N ARG A 419 -26.79 -0.21 -23.48
CA ARG A 419 -27.21 1.10 -22.93
C ARG A 419 -26.70 2.26 -23.76
N ILE A 420 -25.47 2.25 -24.24
CA ILE A 420 -24.95 3.30 -25.14
C ILE A 420 -25.82 3.42 -26.38
N THR A 421 -26.15 2.30 -27.01
CA THR A 421 -26.99 2.28 -28.24
C THR A 421 -28.37 2.86 -27.98
N MET A 422 -29.00 2.48 -26.85
CA MET A 422 -30.32 2.97 -26.46
C MET A 422 -30.28 4.45 -26.08
N ALA A 423 -29.28 4.87 -25.31
CA ALA A 423 -29.10 6.26 -24.90
C ALA A 423 -28.82 7.20 -26.09
N GLN A 424 -28.05 6.72 -27.09
CA GLN A 424 -27.82 7.48 -28.34
C GLN A 424 -29.13 7.67 -29.13
N THR A 425 -29.97 6.65 -29.21
CA THR A 425 -31.30 6.74 -29.85
C THR A 425 -32.19 7.74 -29.10
N ALA A 426 -32.25 7.61 -27.77
CA ALA A 426 -33.06 8.50 -26.92
C ALA A 426 -32.58 9.97 -27.02
N LEU A 427 -31.27 10.19 -27.16
CA LEU A 427 -30.71 11.52 -27.37
C LEU A 427 -31.18 12.10 -28.71
N ASN A 428 -31.11 11.33 -29.80
CA ASN A 428 -31.57 11.79 -31.12
C ASN A 428 -33.05 12.15 -31.11
N ASP A 429 -33.87 11.35 -30.45
CA ASP A 429 -35.33 11.60 -30.33
C ASP A 429 -35.60 12.85 -29.45
N ALA A 430 -34.85 13.05 -28.35
CA ALA A 430 -35.00 14.21 -27.50
C ALA A 430 -34.55 15.50 -28.21
N GLU A 431 -33.50 15.47 -29.04
CA GLU A 431 -33.08 16.59 -29.88
C GLU A 431 -34.16 16.97 -30.91
N ALA A 432 -34.73 15.98 -31.58
CA ALA A 432 -35.81 16.19 -32.53
C ALA A 432 -37.06 16.77 -31.81
N ASN A 433 -37.42 16.23 -30.63
CA ASN A 433 -38.55 16.70 -29.84
C ASN A 433 -38.36 18.18 -29.42
N LEU A 434 -37.20 18.53 -28.87
CA LEU A 434 -36.92 19.91 -28.47
C LEU A 434 -37.04 20.86 -29.66
N LYS A 435 -36.49 20.49 -30.82
CA LYS A 435 -36.54 21.31 -32.01
C LYS A 435 -37.99 21.61 -32.43
N ILE A 436 -38.79 20.55 -32.58
CA ILE A 436 -40.21 20.69 -32.97
C ILE A 436 -41.00 21.51 -31.94
N THR A 437 -40.77 21.25 -30.66
CA THR A 437 -41.48 21.96 -29.59
C THR A 437 -41.08 23.45 -29.54
N SER A 438 -39.80 23.76 -29.80
CA SER A 438 -39.34 25.15 -29.92
C SER A 438 -39.95 25.88 -31.12
N ASP A 439 -40.01 25.22 -32.31
CA ASP A 439 -40.65 25.77 -33.51
C ASP A 439 -42.16 26.07 -33.24
N TYR A 440 -42.83 25.17 -32.53
CA TYR A 440 -44.24 25.37 -32.16
C TYR A 440 -44.46 26.48 -31.11
N TYR A 441 -43.50 26.63 -30.19
CA TYR A 441 -43.50 27.71 -29.22
C TYR A 441 -43.36 29.07 -29.89
N GLU A 442 -42.43 29.22 -30.84
CA GLU A 442 -42.27 30.43 -31.65
C GLU A 442 -43.51 30.74 -32.48
N ALA A 443 -44.21 29.72 -32.94
CA ALA A 443 -45.50 29.88 -33.63
C ALA A 443 -46.72 30.18 -32.68
N GLY A 444 -46.49 30.19 -31.36
CA GLY A 444 -47.56 30.42 -30.36
C GLY A 444 -48.49 29.21 -30.18
N LEU A 445 -48.12 28.02 -30.61
CA LEU A 445 -48.96 26.83 -30.60
C LEU A 445 -48.83 25.97 -29.32
N VAL A 446 -47.74 26.10 -28.60
CA VAL A 446 -47.51 25.41 -27.33
C VAL A 446 -47.04 26.37 -26.23
N ALA A 447 -47.13 25.95 -24.98
CA ALA A 447 -46.73 26.77 -23.84
C ALA A 447 -45.21 26.70 -23.56
N LEU A 448 -44.64 27.70 -22.86
CA LEU A 448 -43.25 27.67 -22.40
C LEU A 448 -42.94 26.41 -21.57
N SER A 449 -43.92 25.91 -20.78
CA SER A 449 -43.76 24.68 -20.00
C SER A 449 -43.34 23.46 -20.85
N ASP A 450 -43.88 23.40 -22.07
CA ASP A 450 -43.61 22.26 -22.98
C ASP A 450 -42.16 22.31 -23.49
N VAL A 451 -41.65 23.52 -23.79
CA VAL A 451 -40.26 23.74 -24.15
C VAL A 451 -39.31 23.38 -23.00
N LEU A 452 -39.67 23.82 -21.76
CA LEU A 452 -38.85 23.50 -20.57
C LEU A 452 -38.84 22.00 -20.24
N GLU A 453 -39.97 21.30 -20.53
CA GLU A 453 -40.03 19.83 -20.42
C GLU A 453 -39.16 19.13 -21.46
N ALA A 454 -39.25 19.52 -22.74
CA ALA A 454 -38.44 19.02 -23.81
C ALA A 454 -36.92 19.24 -23.57
N GLN A 455 -36.55 20.41 -23.02
CA GLN A 455 -35.19 20.70 -22.59
C GLN A 455 -34.72 19.79 -21.46
N THR A 456 -35.59 19.50 -20.49
CA THR A 456 -35.28 18.60 -19.37
C THR A 456 -35.04 17.18 -19.91
N MET A 457 -35.87 16.74 -20.85
CA MET A 457 -35.70 15.45 -21.54
C MET A 457 -34.37 15.39 -22.29
N LEU A 458 -34.02 16.42 -23.05
CA LEU A 458 -32.74 16.49 -23.77
C LEU A 458 -31.56 16.41 -22.81
N LYS A 459 -31.59 17.20 -21.72
CA LYS A 459 -30.53 17.15 -20.70
C LYS A 459 -30.41 15.75 -20.10
N GLN A 460 -31.51 15.11 -19.72
CA GLN A 460 -31.50 13.77 -19.16
C GLN A 460 -30.93 12.73 -20.14
N SER A 461 -31.30 12.81 -21.43
CA SER A 461 -30.80 11.92 -22.47
C SER A 461 -29.28 12.09 -22.73
N ARG A 462 -28.78 13.33 -22.65
CA ARG A 462 -27.32 13.61 -22.76
C ARG A 462 -26.58 13.07 -21.54
N ASP A 463 -27.07 13.34 -20.34
CA ASP A 463 -26.49 12.83 -19.10
C ASP A 463 -26.44 11.29 -19.12
N GLU A 464 -27.53 10.62 -19.58
CA GLU A 464 -27.60 9.17 -19.68
C GLU A 464 -26.59 8.58 -20.70
N LEU A 465 -26.40 9.25 -21.84
CA LEU A 465 -25.40 8.82 -22.82
C LEU A 465 -23.98 8.96 -22.24
N THR A 466 -23.70 10.08 -21.56
CA THR A 466 -22.41 10.31 -20.88
C THR A 466 -22.17 9.23 -19.84
N ASP A 467 -23.15 8.95 -18.97
CA ASP A 467 -23.05 7.93 -17.94
C ASP A 467 -22.86 6.52 -18.54
N SER A 468 -23.61 6.20 -19.59
CA SER A 468 -23.49 4.89 -20.26
C SER A 468 -22.11 4.67 -20.89
N ARG A 469 -21.51 5.71 -21.49
CA ARG A 469 -20.14 5.63 -22.04
C ARG A 469 -19.09 5.42 -20.96
N VAL A 470 -19.20 6.15 -19.85
CA VAL A 470 -18.27 5.98 -18.72
C VAL A 470 -18.43 4.62 -18.07
N GLU A 471 -19.66 4.16 -17.86
CA GLU A 471 -19.94 2.83 -17.32
C GLU A 471 -19.33 1.73 -18.21
N TYR A 472 -19.48 1.86 -19.54
CA TYR A 472 -18.86 0.94 -20.49
C TYR A 472 -17.34 0.90 -20.34
N ARG A 473 -16.68 2.07 -20.24
CA ARG A 473 -15.22 2.15 -20.07
C ARG A 473 -14.77 1.50 -18.77
N ILE A 474 -15.44 1.79 -17.67
CA ILE A 474 -15.13 1.19 -16.37
C ILE A 474 -15.33 -0.33 -16.40
N ASN A 475 -16.44 -0.80 -17.01
CA ASN A 475 -16.70 -2.22 -17.16
C ASN A 475 -15.68 -2.90 -18.07
N LEU A 476 -15.24 -2.25 -19.14
CA LEU A 476 -14.20 -2.77 -20.04
C LEU A 476 -12.85 -2.93 -19.30
N VAL A 477 -12.42 -1.92 -18.55
CA VAL A 477 -11.19 -1.99 -17.76
C VAL A 477 -11.29 -3.08 -16.70
N SER A 478 -12.41 -3.14 -15.99
CA SER A 478 -12.66 -4.21 -15.01
C SER A 478 -12.63 -5.61 -15.64
N TYR A 479 -13.23 -5.77 -16.81
CA TYR A 479 -13.22 -7.05 -17.53
C TYR A 479 -11.80 -7.42 -17.98
N ARG A 480 -11.05 -6.47 -18.56
CA ARG A 480 -9.66 -6.68 -18.99
C ARG A 480 -8.75 -7.06 -17.82
N GLN A 481 -8.91 -6.40 -16.68
CA GLN A 481 -8.19 -6.79 -15.47
C GLN A 481 -8.47 -8.25 -15.07
N LEU A 482 -9.71 -8.71 -15.20
CA LEU A 482 -10.09 -10.07 -14.84
C LEU A 482 -9.65 -11.11 -15.88
N THR A 483 -9.39 -10.71 -17.14
CA THR A 483 -8.95 -11.58 -18.24
C THR A 483 -7.45 -11.55 -18.47
N GLY A 484 -6.76 -10.56 -17.93
CA GLY A 484 -5.29 -10.41 -18.05
C GLY A 484 -4.86 -9.74 -19.35
N ASP A 485 -5.75 -8.93 -19.98
CA ASP A 485 -5.48 -8.15 -21.20
C ASP A 485 -4.87 -6.77 -20.91
#